data_c7ab03b24b494dba989f9fc4436a1a15
#
_entry.id   c7ab03b24b494dba989f9fc4436a1a15
#
_cell.length_a   1.000
_cell.length_b   1.000
_cell.length_c   1.000
_cell.angle_alpha   90.00
_cell.angle_beta   90.00
_cell.angle_gamma   90.00
#
_symmetry.space_group_name_H-M   'P 1'
#
loop_
_entity.id
_entity.type
_entity.pdbx_description
1 polymer ?
#
loop_
_entity_poly.entity_id
_entity_poly.type
_entity_poly.pdbx_seq_one_letter_code
_entity_poly.pdbx_strand_id
1 'polypeptide(L)'
;EALIGGLELVRLGENPYIWIDELVPLAERCFANANHDARFRLAHAAAGLQSMLARAGETRAVRDVAKAWQRAASRNQPGDGARWATFSPGMRIPSTEQQLLALTGDNIGVLMPQGIPAGWEGINFEVHGLMGPLGSRVGFAVRWHGENAAVLWESSSADVRLTSGVDPSWSNAGAAAGEALWRLS
;
A
#
# COMPACT_ATOMS: atom_id res chain seq x y z
N GLU A 1 7.85 -9.78 14.10
CA GLU A 1 6.82 -10.79 13.84
C GLU A 1 5.46 -10.40 14.48
N ALA A 2 5.37 -10.16 15.81
CA ALA A 2 4.10 -9.84 16.49
C ALA A 2 3.35 -8.63 15.87
N LEU A 3 4.09 -7.55 15.55
CA LEU A 3 3.52 -6.38 14.88
C LEU A 3 2.85 -6.74 13.54
N ILE A 4 3.54 -7.53 12.72
CA ILE A 4 3.03 -7.95 11.41
C ILE A 4 1.82 -8.87 11.58
N GLY A 5 1.89 -9.83 12.51
CA GLY A 5 0.77 -10.73 12.77
C GLY A 5 -0.50 -10.01 13.21
N GLY A 6 -0.39 -9.03 14.12
CA GLY A 6 -1.52 -8.22 14.56
C GLY A 6 -2.12 -7.38 13.44
N LEU A 7 -1.26 -6.78 12.59
CA LEU A 7 -1.72 -6.01 11.43
C LEU A 7 -2.43 -6.88 10.39
N GLU A 8 -1.98 -8.13 10.19
CA GLU A 8 -2.65 -9.07 9.31
C GLU A 8 -4.04 -9.48 9.84
N LEU A 9 -4.20 -9.65 11.15
CA LEU A 9 -5.51 -9.91 11.74
C LEU A 9 -6.50 -8.78 11.45
N VAL A 10 -6.07 -7.52 11.61
CA VAL A 10 -6.89 -6.36 11.26
C VAL A 10 -7.19 -6.31 9.76
N ARG A 11 -6.22 -6.66 8.92
CA ARG A 11 -6.43 -6.75 7.47
C ARG A 11 -7.48 -7.80 7.11
N LEU A 12 -7.49 -8.92 7.82
CA LEU A 12 -8.46 -10.00 7.63
C LEU A 12 -9.86 -9.70 8.20
N GLY A 13 -10.03 -8.59 8.91
CA GLY A 13 -11.33 -8.12 9.35
C GLY A 13 -11.49 -7.94 10.86
N GLU A 14 -10.47 -8.23 11.66
CA GLU A 14 -10.48 -7.95 13.09
C GLU A 14 -10.70 -6.47 13.38
N ASN A 15 -11.31 -6.17 14.51
CA ASN A 15 -11.58 -4.80 14.92
C ASN A 15 -10.27 -4.06 15.23
N PRO A 16 -9.93 -2.99 14.50
CA PRO A 16 -8.67 -2.26 14.69
C PRO A 16 -8.54 -1.67 16.11
N TYR A 17 -9.61 -1.25 16.75
CA TYR A 17 -9.58 -0.62 18.06
C TYR A 17 -9.02 -1.53 19.18
N ILE A 18 -9.17 -2.84 19.04
CA ILE A 18 -8.63 -3.81 20.01
C ILE A 18 -7.09 -3.80 19.99
N TRP A 19 -6.49 -3.44 18.85
CA TRP A 19 -5.05 -3.56 18.61
C TRP A 19 -4.28 -2.26 18.67
N ILE A 20 -4.95 -1.09 18.65
CA ILE A 20 -4.27 0.23 18.58
C ILE A 20 -3.31 0.41 19.75
N ASP A 21 -3.78 0.18 20.97
CA ASP A 21 -3.00 0.44 22.20
C ASP A 21 -1.77 -0.46 22.32
N GLU A 22 -1.77 -1.61 21.67
CA GLU A 22 -0.64 -2.55 21.68
C GLU A 22 0.29 -2.36 20.49
N LEU A 23 -0.26 -2.20 19.29
CA LEU A 23 0.52 -2.18 18.05
C LEU A 23 1.19 -0.85 17.79
N VAL A 24 0.61 0.29 18.20
CA VAL A 24 1.22 1.60 17.98
C VAL A 24 2.52 1.76 18.78
N PRO A 25 2.56 1.51 20.10
CA PRO A 25 3.81 1.59 20.85
C PRO A 25 4.85 0.55 20.39
N LEU A 26 4.40 -0.63 19.94
CA LEU A 26 5.29 -1.64 19.41
C LEU A 26 5.94 -1.17 18.10
N ALA A 27 5.17 -0.56 17.22
CA ALA A 27 5.66 0.01 15.97
C ALA A 27 6.66 1.14 16.19
N GLU A 28 6.37 2.05 17.13
CA GLU A 28 7.29 3.14 17.51
C GLU A 28 8.65 2.61 17.95
N ARG A 29 8.67 1.58 18.81
CA ARG A 29 9.91 0.92 19.22
C ARG A 29 10.64 0.26 18.06
N CYS A 30 9.90 -0.40 17.16
CA CYS A 30 10.47 -1.03 15.97
C CYS A 30 11.10 0.00 15.02
N PHE A 31 10.43 1.13 14.78
CA PHE A 31 10.96 2.20 13.92
C PHE A 31 12.15 2.92 14.55
N ALA A 32 12.15 3.12 15.86
CA ALA A 32 13.29 3.72 16.58
C ALA A 32 14.56 2.86 16.47
N ASN A 33 14.41 1.53 16.48
CA ASN A 33 15.50 0.54 16.43
C ASN A 33 15.67 -0.09 15.03
N ALA A 34 15.14 0.53 13.98
CA ALA A 34 15.22 0.03 12.64
C ALA A 34 16.67 -0.12 12.19
N ASN A 35 17.04 -1.31 11.74
CA ASN A 35 18.29 -1.58 11.04
C ASN A 35 18.02 -1.91 9.57
N HIS A 36 19.07 -2.00 8.78
CA HIS A 36 18.98 -2.26 7.34
C HIS A 36 18.21 -3.56 7.03
N ASP A 37 18.48 -4.63 7.76
CA ASP A 37 17.89 -5.95 7.49
C ASP A 37 16.38 -6.01 7.82
N ALA A 38 15.94 -5.18 8.78
CA ALA A 38 14.54 -5.10 9.18
C ALA A 38 13.71 -4.16 8.29
N ARG A 39 14.35 -3.36 7.43
CA ARG A 39 13.71 -2.25 6.71
C ARG A 39 12.47 -2.68 5.90
N PHE A 40 12.55 -3.78 5.17
CA PHE A 40 11.41 -4.25 4.37
C PHE A 40 10.23 -4.68 5.23
N ARG A 41 10.51 -5.42 6.31
CA ARG A 41 9.50 -5.83 7.28
C ARG A 41 8.85 -4.61 7.95
N LEU A 42 9.65 -3.58 8.24
CA LEU A 42 9.17 -2.35 8.86
C LEU A 42 8.41 -1.46 7.88
N ALA A 43 8.79 -1.41 6.60
CA ALA A 43 8.01 -0.74 5.56
C ALA A 43 6.60 -1.32 5.47
N HIS A 44 6.54 -2.65 5.46
CA HIS A 44 5.29 -3.39 5.45
C HIS A 44 4.46 -3.13 6.70
N ALA A 45 5.09 -3.20 7.88
CA ALA A 45 4.45 -2.88 9.15
C ALA A 45 3.95 -1.43 9.20
N ALA A 46 4.70 -0.48 8.64
CA ALA A 46 4.26 0.92 8.56
C ALA A 46 3.00 1.10 7.71
N ALA A 47 2.94 0.46 6.55
CA ALA A 47 1.76 0.51 5.68
C ALA A 47 0.54 -0.18 6.33
N GLY A 48 0.74 -1.36 6.93
CA GLY A 48 -0.31 -2.05 7.67
C GLY A 48 -0.85 -1.21 8.84
N LEU A 49 0.04 -0.57 9.61
CA LEU A 49 -0.36 0.31 10.70
C LEU A 49 -1.14 1.54 10.22
N GLN A 50 -0.73 2.15 9.11
CA GLN A 50 -1.48 3.25 8.50
C GLN A 50 -2.89 2.81 8.08
N SER A 51 -3.01 1.63 7.45
CA SER A 51 -4.31 1.06 7.07
C SER A 51 -5.20 0.77 8.29
N MET A 52 -4.62 0.23 9.36
CA MET A 52 -5.35 -0.03 10.61
C MET A 52 -5.87 1.26 11.23
N LEU A 53 -5.02 2.28 11.35
CA LEU A 53 -5.37 3.58 11.92
C LEU A 53 -6.39 4.32 11.04
N ALA A 54 -6.27 4.22 9.72
CA ALA A 54 -7.24 4.79 8.78
C ALA A 54 -8.62 4.16 8.95
N ARG A 55 -8.70 2.83 9.11
CA ARG A 55 -9.96 2.13 9.40
C ARG A 55 -10.58 2.53 10.74
N ALA A 56 -9.75 2.87 11.71
CA ALA A 56 -10.18 3.40 13.00
C ALA A 56 -10.54 4.90 12.97
N GLY A 57 -10.39 5.58 11.82
CA GLY A 57 -10.64 7.02 11.70
C GLY A 57 -9.55 7.92 12.27
N GLU A 58 -8.41 7.34 12.71
CA GLU A 58 -7.30 8.02 13.37
C GLU A 58 -6.39 8.75 12.36
N THR A 59 -6.94 9.69 11.61
CA THR A 59 -6.26 10.40 10.51
C THR A 59 -4.98 11.13 10.93
N ARG A 60 -4.90 11.63 12.17
CA ARG A 60 -3.69 12.26 12.69
C ARG A 60 -2.59 11.23 12.90
N ALA A 61 -2.93 10.11 13.51
CA ALA A 61 -1.99 9.02 13.78
C ALA A 61 -1.44 8.41 12.48
N VAL A 62 -2.26 8.30 11.42
CA VAL A 62 -1.79 7.88 10.07
C VAL A 62 -0.63 8.76 9.59
N ARG A 63 -0.77 10.09 9.69
CA ARG A 63 0.27 11.05 9.29
C ARG A 63 1.51 10.96 10.16
N ASP A 64 1.34 10.74 11.45
CA ASP A 64 2.47 10.63 12.39
C ASP A 64 3.26 9.33 12.15
N VAL A 65 2.60 8.21 11.85
CA VAL A 65 3.23 6.95 11.43
C VAL A 65 3.99 7.12 10.11
N ALA A 66 3.39 7.79 9.13
CA ALA A 66 4.06 8.07 7.85
C ALA A 66 5.36 8.86 8.07
N LYS A 67 5.32 9.93 8.88
CA LYS A 67 6.51 10.73 9.23
C LYS A 67 7.55 9.92 10.01
N ALA A 68 7.13 9.08 10.95
CA ALA A 68 8.03 8.24 11.72
C ALA A 68 8.73 7.22 10.82
N TRP A 69 8.01 6.61 9.89
CA TRP A 69 8.57 5.72 8.90
C TRP A 69 9.53 6.43 7.94
N GLN A 70 9.16 7.60 7.40
CA GLN A 70 10.05 8.39 6.52
C GLN A 70 11.39 8.71 7.22
N ARG A 71 11.35 9.12 8.51
CA ARG A 71 12.56 9.36 9.31
C ARG A 71 13.40 8.10 9.52
N ALA A 72 12.76 6.96 9.76
CA ALA A 72 13.46 5.68 9.89
C ALA A 72 14.07 5.23 8.55
N ALA A 73 13.34 5.39 7.46
CA ALA A 73 13.77 5.02 6.11
C ALA A 73 14.92 5.89 5.61
N SER A 74 14.93 7.20 5.88
CA SER A 74 15.99 8.10 5.45
C SER A 74 17.33 7.88 6.17
N ARG A 75 17.30 7.34 7.38
CA ARG A 75 18.53 6.99 8.13
C ARG A 75 19.22 5.73 7.59
N ASN A 76 18.49 4.90 6.87
CA ASN A 76 18.93 3.61 6.36
C ASN A 76 18.78 3.56 4.84
N GLN A 77 19.68 4.20 4.07
CA GLN A 77 19.66 4.17 2.60
C GLN A 77 19.75 2.73 2.06
N PRO A 78 19.03 2.38 0.97
CA PRO A 78 19.09 1.04 0.43
C PRO A 78 20.45 0.78 -0.19
N GLY A 79 21.07 -0.33 0.22
CA GLY A 79 22.00 -1.03 -0.66
C GLY A 79 21.19 -1.73 -1.75
N ASP A 80 21.68 -1.71 -2.99
CA ASP A 80 21.09 -2.41 -4.11
C ASP A 80 20.84 -3.88 -3.78
N GLY A 81 19.60 -4.33 -3.94
CA GLY A 81 19.33 -5.75 -4.10
C GLY A 81 18.56 -6.50 -3.04
N ALA A 82 17.66 -5.87 -2.31
CA ALA A 82 16.71 -6.65 -1.49
C ALA A 82 15.73 -7.42 -2.40
N ARG A 83 16.08 -8.65 -2.66
CA ARG A 83 15.32 -9.56 -3.51
C ARG A 83 14.10 -10.10 -2.73
N TRP A 84 12.97 -10.15 -3.39
CA TRP A 84 11.71 -10.78 -2.97
C TRP A 84 11.86 -12.20 -2.40
N ALA A 85 12.96 -12.88 -2.70
CA ALA A 85 13.24 -14.26 -2.30
C ALA A 85 13.45 -14.46 -0.79
N THR A 86 13.61 -13.39 0.00
CA THR A 86 13.91 -13.48 1.43
C THR A 86 12.69 -13.29 2.35
N PHE A 87 11.50 -13.07 1.80
CA PHE A 87 10.30 -12.90 2.62
C PHE A 87 9.72 -14.25 3.06
N SER A 88 9.31 -14.33 4.32
CA SER A 88 8.48 -15.43 4.79
C SER A 88 7.16 -15.48 3.98
N PRO A 89 6.53 -16.63 3.82
CA PRO A 89 5.27 -16.74 3.07
C PRO A 89 4.19 -15.75 3.52
N GLY A 90 4.08 -15.50 4.83
CA GLY A 90 3.12 -14.53 5.39
C GLY A 90 3.40 -13.06 5.03
N MET A 91 4.60 -12.73 4.55
CA MET A 91 4.94 -11.38 4.10
C MET A 91 4.84 -11.19 2.59
N ARG A 92 4.71 -12.27 1.82
CA ARG A 92 4.64 -12.17 0.35
C ARG A 92 3.36 -11.49 -0.10
N ILE A 93 2.22 -11.89 0.45
CA ILE A 93 0.92 -11.31 0.07
C ILE A 93 0.88 -9.81 0.34
N PRO A 94 1.12 -9.33 1.57
CA PRO A 94 1.11 -7.91 1.86
C PRO A 94 2.13 -7.10 1.04
N SER A 95 3.32 -7.64 0.81
CA SER A 95 4.32 -6.93 -0.01
C SER A 95 3.93 -6.87 -1.49
N THR A 96 3.24 -7.91 -2.00
CA THR A 96 2.66 -7.88 -3.34
C THR A 96 1.52 -6.86 -3.42
N GLU A 97 0.64 -6.84 -2.42
CA GLU A 97 -0.42 -5.83 -2.36
C GLU A 97 0.14 -4.40 -2.40
N GLN A 98 1.24 -4.12 -1.69
CA GLN A 98 1.88 -2.80 -1.71
C GLN A 98 2.49 -2.42 -3.07
N GLN A 99 2.86 -3.38 -3.89
CA GLN A 99 3.32 -3.11 -5.27
C GLN A 99 2.16 -2.84 -6.22
N LEU A 100 0.99 -3.38 -5.91
CA LEU A 100 -0.22 -3.16 -6.68
C LEU A 100 -0.93 -1.87 -6.25
N LEU A 101 -0.94 -1.60 -4.94
CA LEU A 101 -1.56 -0.44 -4.32
C LEU A 101 -0.75 0.03 -3.10
N ALA A 102 -0.03 1.12 -3.23
CA ALA A 102 0.63 1.77 -2.10
C ALA A 102 -0.26 2.84 -1.47
N LEU A 103 -0.19 2.98 -0.15
CA LEU A 103 -0.89 4.02 0.59
C LEU A 103 0.07 5.16 0.93
N THR A 104 -0.34 6.40 0.67
CA THR A 104 0.40 7.59 1.08
C THR A 104 -0.19 8.19 2.37
N GLY A 105 0.61 9.05 3.05
CA GLY A 105 0.18 9.69 4.29
C GLY A 105 -1.02 10.65 4.18
N ASP A 106 -1.46 10.95 2.94
CA ASP A 106 -2.61 11.82 2.66
C ASP A 106 -3.89 11.03 2.30
N ASN A 107 -3.95 9.75 2.69
CA ASN A 107 -5.05 8.84 2.36
C ASN A 107 -5.27 8.67 0.85
N ILE A 108 -4.20 8.71 0.08
CA ILE A 108 -4.21 8.46 -1.35
C ILE A 108 -3.70 7.04 -1.60
N GLY A 109 -4.42 6.29 -2.42
CA GLY A 109 -3.95 5.01 -2.96
C GLY A 109 -3.21 5.25 -4.29
N VAL A 110 -2.01 4.72 -4.42
CA VAL A 110 -1.23 4.79 -5.66
C VAL A 110 -1.27 3.41 -6.32
N LEU A 111 -1.99 3.30 -7.43
CA LEU A 111 -2.03 2.08 -8.24
C LEU A 111 -0.68 1.90 -8.93
N MET A 112 -0.14 0.68 -8.90
CA MET A 112 1.14 0.33 -9.54
C MET A 112 2.25 1.35 -9.25
N PRO A 113 2.63 1.57 -7.97
CA PRO A 113 3.51 2.69 -7.56
C PRO A 113 4.91 2.64 -8.20
N GLN A 114 5.33 1.49 -8.69
CA GLN A 114 6.61 1.28 -9.39
C GLN A 114 6.45 1.19 -10.91
N GLY A 115 5.27 1.54 -11.44
CA GLY A 115 4.94 1.29 -12.85
C GLY A 115 4.53 -0.15 -13.13
N ILE A 116 4.20 -0.44 -14.38
CA ILE A 116 3.91 -1.80 -14.84
C ILE A 116 5.24 -2.55 -15.00
N PRO A 117 5.41 -3.74 -14.38
CA PRO A 117 6.61 -4.55 -14.60
C PRO A 117 6.78 -4.89 -16.09
N ALA A 118 8.00 -4.82 -16.61
CA ALA A 118 8.29 -5.08 -18.03
C ALA A 118 7.73 -6.44 -18.53
N GLY A 119 7.71 -7.46 -17.68
CA GLY A 119 7.12 -8.75 -18.02
C GLY A 119 5.58 -8.78 -18.05
N TRP A 120 4.90 -7.67 -17.70
CA TRP A 120 3.44 -7.55 -17.69
C TRP A 120 2.92 -6.63 -18.80
N GLU A 121 3.81 -6.02 -19.56
CA GLU A 121 3.43 -5.22 -20.72
C GLU A 121 2.72 -6.10 -21.76
N GLY A 122 1.60 -5.60 -22.26
CA GLY A 122 0.73 -6.35 -23.18
C GLY A 122 -0.12 -7.45 -22.54
N ILE A 123 0.03 -7.72 -21.23
CA ILE A 123 -0.75 -8.75 -20.52
C ILE A 123 -1.92 -8.10 -19.79
N ASN A 124 -3.14 -8.55 -20.09
CA ASN A 124 -4.32 -8.16 -19.32
C ASN A 124 -4.30 -8.81 -17.94
N PHE A 125 -4.53 -8.03 -16.90
CA PHE A 125 -4.64 -8.54 -15.53
C PHE A 125 -5.70 -7.78 -14.75
N GLU A 126 -6.14 -8.37 -13.65
CA GLU A 126 -7.07 -7.75 -12.70
C GLU A 126 -6.73 -8.14 -11.28
N VAL A 127 -7.05 -7.25 -10.36
CA VAL A 127 -6.81 -7.41 -8.92
C VAL A 127 -8.03 -6.91 -8.18
N HIS A 128 -8.48 -7.67 -7.18
CA HIS A 128 -9.67 -7.35 -6.40
C HIS A 128 -9.37 -7.35 -4.90
N GLY A 129 -10.10 -6.51 -4.16
CA GLY A 129 -10.14 -6.54 -2.71
C GLY A 129 -8.88 -6.05 -2.02
N LEU A 130 -8.01 -5.28 -2.70
CA LEU A 130 -6.87 -4.64 -2.07
C LEU A 130 -7.32 -3.70 -0.95
N MET A 131 -6.53 -3.62 0.12
CA MET A 131 -6.76 -2.68 1.20
C MET A 131 -6.40 -1.26 0.74
N GLY A 132 -7.42 -0.45 0.49
CA GLY A 132 -7.29 0.93 0.06
C GLY A 132 -7.25 1.93 1.21
N PRO A 133 -7.19 3.25 0.89
CA PRO A 133 -7.27 4.33 1.86
C PRO A 133 -8.56 4.26 2.69
N LEU A 134 -8.49 4.75 3.93
CA LEU A 134 -9.64 4.79 4.86
C LEU A 134 -10.30 3.42 5.10
N GLY A 135 -9.55 2.34 4.93
CA GLY A 135 -10.07 0.97 5.08
C GLY A 135 -11.00 0.52 3.95
N SER A 136 -11.03 1.25 2.84
CA SER A 136 -11.78 0.86 1.65
C SER A 136 -11.24 -0.42 1.02
N ARG A 137 -12.04 -1.03 0.16
CA ARG A 137 -11.59 -2.09 -0.74
C ARG A 137 -11.46 -1.49 -2.14
N VAL A 138 -10.33 -1.77 -2.78
CA VAL A 138 -10.02 -1.29 -4.12
C VAL A 138 -9.76 -2.49 -5.03
N GLY A 139 -10.38 -2.47 -6.19
CA GLY A 139 -10.07 -3.37 -7.30
C GLY A 139 -9.65 -2.56 -8.52
N PHE A 140 -8.84 -3.13 -9.37
CA PHE A 140 -8.55 -2.55 -10.67
C PHE A 140 -8.17 -3.62 -11.69
N ALA A 141 -8.40 -3.30 -12.95
CA ALA A 141 -7.98 -4.12 -14.08
C ALA A 141 -7.17 -3.25 -15.05
N VAL A 142 -6.17 -3.86 -15.68
CA VAL A 142 -5.44 -3.25 -16.78
C VAL A 142 -5.74 -4.07 -18.04
N ARG A 143 -6.20 -3.38 -19.08
CA ARG A 143 -6.53 -3.97 -20.40
C ARG A 143 -5.70 -3.28 -21.46
N TRP A 144 -4.98 -4.06 -22.23
CA TRP A 144 -4.13 -3.55 -23.30
C TRP A 144 -4.86 -3.47 -24.64
N HIS A 145 -4.70 -2.35 -25.29
CA HIS A 145 -5.20 -2.06 -26.64
C HIS A 145 -4.03 -1.58 -27.51
N GLY A 146 -3.26 -2.51 -28.04
CA GLY A 146 -1.98 -2.22 -28.71
C GLY A 146 -0.97 -1.69 -27.69
N GLU A 147 -0.46 -0.48 -27.88
CA GLU A 147 0.50 0.17 -26.98
C GLU A 147 -0.18 0.96 -25.84
N ASN A 148 -1.51 0.99 -25.78
CA ASN A 148 -2.24 1.73 -24.76
C ASN A 148 -2.72 0.80 -23.65
N ALA A 149 -2.62 1.25 -22.41
CA ALA A 149 -3.15 0.56 -21.24
C ALA A 149 -4.42 1.28 -20.74
N ALA A 150 -5.57 0.62 -20.83
CA ALA A 150 -6.78 1.08 -20.17
C ALA A 150 -6.81 0.55 -18.73
N VAL A 151 -7.08 1.42 -17.76
CA VAL A 151 -7.35 1.05 -16.37
C VAL A 151 -8.84 1.14 -16.10
N LEU A 152 -9.39 0.08 -15.53
CA LEU A 152 -10.73 0.07 -14.95
C LEU A 152 -10.53 -0.04 -13.44
N TRP A 153 -11.22 0.77 -12.65
CA TRP A 153 -11.11 0.72 -11.18
C TRP A 153 -12.46 0.68 -10.52
N GLU A 154 -12.48 0.12 -9.34
CA GLU A 154 -13.60 0.15 -8.41
C GLU A 154 -13.09 0.38 -6.97
N SER A 155 -13.87 1.07 -6.18
CA SER A 155 -13.63 1.28 -4.76
C SER A 155 -14.92 1.15 -3.97
N SER A 156 -14.86 0.61 -2.76
CA SER A 156 -16.00 0.52 -1.85
C SER A 156 -16.48 1.88 -1.32
N SER A 157 -15.77 2.98 -1.60
CA SER A 157 -16.14 4.35 -1.21
C SER A 157 -15.74 5.35 -2.28
N ALA A 158 -16.61 6.32 -2.55
CA ALA A 158 -16.33 7.46 -3.43
C ALA A 158 -15.32 8.46 -2.83
N ASP A 159 -15.12 8.44 -1.50
CA ASP A 159 -14.19 9.34 -0.82
C ASP A 159 -12.72 8.91 -1.00
N VAL A 160 -12.49 7.76 -1.63
CA VAL A 160 -11.16 7.24 -1.89
C VAL A 160 -10.53 7.98 -3.07
N ARG A 161 -9.38 8.57 -2.81
CA ARG A 161 -8.55 9.15 -3.85
C ARG A 161 -7.52 8.15 -4.34
N LEU A 162 -7.53 7.88 -5.64
CA LEU A 162 -6.57 7.02 -6.32
C LEU A 162 -5.75 7.85 -7.30
N THR A 163 -4.46 7.51 -7.39
CA THR A 163 -3.51 8.00 -8.40
C THR A 163 -2.76 6.81 -8.99
N SER A 164 -1.85 7.02 -9.92
CA SER A 164 -1.09 5.95 -10.56
C SER A 164 0.41 6.26 -10.60
N GLY A 165 1.22 5.23 -10.40
CA GLY A 165 2.65 5.27 -10.69
C GLY A 165 2.96 5.07 -12.19
N VAL A 166 1.99 4.57 -12.95
CA VAL A 166 2.10 4.39 -14.42
C VAL A 166 1.85 5.70 -15.15
N ASP A 167 0.81 6.41 -14.75
CA ASP A 167 0.45 7.74 -15.26
C ASP A 167 0.30 8.70 -14.07
N PRO A 168 1.33 9.44 -13.70
CA PRO A 168 1.28 10.37 -12.58
C PRO A 168 0.29 11.54 -12.77
N SER A 169 -0.18 11.79 -13.98
CA SER A 169 -1.20 12.80 -14.26
C SER A 169 -2.63 12.33 -14.00
N TRP A 170 -2.82 11.02 -13.85
CA TRP A 170 -4.13 10.43 -13.64
C TRP A 170 -4.55 10.43 -12.17
N SER A 171 -5.84 10.66 -11.94
CA SER A 171 -6.53 10.36 -10.69
C SER A 171 -7.98 9.97 -10.95
N ASN A 172 -8.59 9.24 -10.00
CA ASN A 172 -10.00 8.84 -10.10
C ASN A 172 -10.99 10.01 -9.91
N ALA A 173 -10.51 11.23 -9.66
CA ALA A 173 -11.30 12.44 -9.44
C ALA A 173 -12.48 12.27 -8.44
N GLY A 174 -12.33 11.35 -7.46
CA GLY A 174 -13.37 11.07 -6.46
C GLY A 174 -14.49 10.15 -6.94
N ALA A 175 -14.35 9.51 -8.12
CA ALA A 175 -15.30 8.49 -8.56
C ALA A 175 -15.01 7.13 -7.89
N ALA A 176 -16.08 6.45 -7.45
CA ALA A 176 -15.94 5.11 -6.86
C ALA A 176 -15.58 4.02 -7.89
N ALA A 177 -15.92 4.22 -9.15
CA ALA A 177 -15.56 3.32 -10.24
C ALA A 177 -15.47 4.09 -11.56
N GLY A 178 -14.75 3.56 -12.51
CA GLY A 178 -14.62 4.14 -13.83
C GLY A 178 -13.57 3.46 -14.69
N GLU A 179 -13.29 4.10 -15.83
CA GLU A 179 -12.22 3.69 -16.72
C GLU A 179 -11.44 4.90 -17.26
N ALA A 180 -10.19 4.71 -17.58
CA ALA A 180 -9.34 5.72 -18.19
C ALA A 180 -8.23 5.06 -19.03
N LEU A 181 -7.65 5.81 -19.93
CA LEU A 181 -6.40 5.42 -20.58
C LEU A 181 -5.22 6.00 -19.81
N TRP A 182 -4.30 5.15 -19.40
CA TRP A 182 -3.02 5.58 -18.83
C TRP A 182 -2.05 5.97 -19.93
N ARG A 183 -1.37 7.07 -19.73
CA ARG A 183 -0.24 7.49 -20.55
C ARG A 183 1.01 6.78 -20.04
N LEU A 184 1.50 5.86 -20.83
CA LEU A 184 2.75 5.16 -20.53
C LEU A 184 3.92 6.12 -20.80
N SER A 185 4.75 6.34 -19.78
CA SER A 185 5.92 7.25 -19.83
C SER A 185 7.21 6.51 -20.13
#